data_26293f29df7f100bf0885c74a46d0bd9
#
_entry.id   26293f29df7f100bf0885c74a46d0bd9
#
_cell.length_a   1.000
_cell.length_b   1.000
_cell.length_c   1.000
_cell.angle_alpha   90.00
_cell.angle_beta   90.00
_cell.angle_gamma   90.00
#
_symmetry.space_group_name_H-M   'P 1'
#
loop_
_entity.id
_entity.type
_entity.pdbx_description
1 polymer ?
#
loop_
_entity_poly.entity_id
_entity_poly.type
_entity_poly.pdbx_seq_one_letter_code
_entity_poly.pdbx_strand_id
1 'polypeptide(L)'
;WHLTEDQGWRIEIKKYPKLTEIGAWRDRTVIGRNTEEYDNTRYGGFYTQEQAKEIVKYAGERYITVIPEVDLPGHMLAALAAYPEMGCTGGPYEVCPRWGVFEDVLCIGNEKSMQFLEDVMAEIIDIFPSKYIHIGGDEAPRTRWKKCPKCQARIRTEKLKADKNHTAEDRLQSYCMTRIEKLLNSKGRQIIGW
;
A
#
# COMPACT_ATOMS: atom_id res chain seq x y z
N TRP A 1 -13.30 2.82 1.93
CA TRP A 1 -12.52 3.47 3.01
C TRP A 1 -11.04 3.36 2.72
N HIS A 2 -10.43 4.49 2.36
CA HIS A 2 -9.01 4.59 2.03
C HIS A 2 -8.18 4.56 3.32
N LEU A 3 -7.34 3.54 3.50
CA LEU A 3 -6.66 3.24 4.77
C LEU A 3 -5.14 3.42 4.72
N THR A 4 -4.57 3.55 3.53
CA THR A 4 -3.12 3.63 3.34
C THR A 4 -2.76 4.69 2.33
N GLU A 5 -1.74 5.49 2.63
CA GLU A 5 -1.29 6.56 1.74
C GLU A 5 0.17 6.94 2.08
N ASP A 6 0.85 7.64 1.18
CA ASP A 6 2.19 8.17 1.39
C ASP A 6 2.28 9.08 2.61
N GLN A 7 1.19 9.81 2.92
CA GLN A 7 1.11 10.76 4.04
C GLN A 7 0.71 10.12 5.37
N GLY A 8 0.44 8.81 5.39
CA GLY A 8 0.19 8.10 6.62
C GLY A 8 -0.57 6.79 6.46
N TRP A 9 -0.17 5.81 7.22
CA TRP A 9 -0.83 4.51 7.37
C TRP A 9 -1.92 4.61 8.45
N ARG A 10 -3.15 4.21 8.16
CA ARG A 10 -4.32 4.54 9.00
C ARG A 10 -5.02 3.35 9.66
N ILE A 11 -4.53 2.14 9.50
CA ILE A 11 -5.12 0.93 10.09
C ILE A 11 -4.07 0.12 10.84
N GLU A 12 -4.41 -0.35 12.03
CA GLU A 12 -3.56 -1.25 12.79
C GLU A 12 -3.42 -2.59 12.07
N ILE A 13 -2.16 -3.03 11.90
CA ILE A 13 -1.78 -4.37 11.45
C ILE A 13 -0.90 -4.97 12.55
N LYS A 14 -1.43 -5.92 13.29
CA LYS A 14 -0.78 -6.45 14.50
C LYS A 14 0.56 -7.12 14.21
N LYS A 15 0.69 -7.73 13.03
CA LYS A 15 1.95 -8.34 12.57
C LYS A 15 3.02 -7.29 12.25
N TYR A 16 2.63 -6.07 11.95
CA TYR A 16 3.53 -4.99 11.53
C TYR A 16 3.33 -3.71 12.37
N PRO A 17 3.66 -3.71 13.68
CA PRO A 17 3.33 -2.61 14.59
C PRO A 17 3.95 -1.27 14.22
N LYS A 18 5.12 -1.26 13.57
CA LYS A 18 5.73 -0.01 13.12
C LYS A 18 4.90 0.75 12.08
N LEU A 19 3.93 0.12 11.42
CA LEU A 19 3.01 0.82 10.53
C LEU A 19 2.22 1.90 11.25
N THR A 20 1.85 1.66 12.52
CA THR A 20 1.14 2.64 13.36
C THR A 20 2.06 3.43 14.28
N GLU A 21 3.19 2.85 14.70
CA GLU A 21 4.18 3.55 15.52
C GLU A 21 4.92 4.64 14.75
N ILE A 22 5.26 4.36 13.49
CA ILE A 22 6.03 5.23 12.59
C ILE A 22 5.17 5.70 11.42
N GLY A 23 4.62 4.76 10.65
CA GLY A 23 3.93 5.03 9.40
C GLY A 23 2.66 5.88 9.54
N ALA A 24 2.03 5.92 10.71
CA ALA A 24 0.85 6.73 10.97
C ALA A 24 1.15 8.21 11.25
N TRP A 25 2.41 8.61 11.33
CA TRP A 25 2.82 9.92 11.81
C TRP A 25 3.77 10.62 10.83
N ARG A 26 3.50 11.89 10.52
CA ARG A 26 4.41 12.78 9.80
C ARG A 26 4.78 13.99 10.65
N ASP A 27 5.97 14.52 10.47
CA ASP A 27 6.50 15.58 11.34
C ASP A 27 5.96 16.96 10.98
N ARG A 28 5.43 17.12 9.78
CA ARG A 28 4.88 18.38 9.27
C ARG A 28 3.83 18.10 8.20
N THR A 29 3.04 19.09 7.87
CA THR A 29 2.10 19.05 6.73
C THR A 29 2.28 20.28 5.87
N VAL A 30 2.22 20.09 4.54
CA VAL A 30 2.26 21.21 3.58
C VAL A 30 1.08 22.15 3.79
N ILE A 31 1.33 23.45 3.75
CA ILE A 31 0.31 24.50 3.82
C ILE A 31 -0.12 24.85 2.40
N GLY A 32 -1.39 24.63 2.09
CA GLY A 32 -1.93 24.87 0.75
C GLY A 32 -1.54 23.81 -0.29
N ARG A 33 -1.71 24.16 -1.57
CA ARG A 33 -1.46 23.25 -2.68
C ARG A 33 -0.18 23.65 -3.44
N ASN A 34 0.73 22.70 -3.63
CA ASN A 34 1.98 22.91 -4.38
C ASN A 34 2.87 24.03 -3.83
N THR A 35 2.88 24.22 -2.51
CA THR A 35 3.81 25.13 -1.84
C THR A 35 4.97 24.33 -1.24
N GLU A 36 6.03 25.03 -0.81
CA GLU A 36 7.12 24.48 -0.01
C GLU A 36 7.03 24.95 1.45
N GLU A 37 5.90 25.50 1.85
CA GLU A 37 5.62 25.94 3.22
C GLU A 37 5.00 24.79 4.01
N TYR A 38 5.46 24.60 5.25
CA TYR A 38 5.00 23.55 6.14
C TYR A 38 4.61 24.12 7.50
N ASP A 39 3.61 23.52 8.14
CA ASP A 39 3.13 23.89 9.46
C ASP A 39 4.08 23.47 10.60
N ASN A 40 5.06 22.64 10.32
CA ASN A 40 6.01 22.08 11.30
C ASN A 40 5.34 21.44 12.53
N THR A 41 4.12 20.95 12.34
CA THR A 41 3.33 20.32 13.39
C THR A 41 3.21 18.83 13.11
N ARG A 42 3.62 18.01 14.07
CA ARG A 42 3.46 16.56 13.97
C ARG A 42 1.98 16.22 13.88
N TYR A 43 1.63 15.47 12.85
CA TYR A 43 0.25 15.04 12.59
C TYR A 43 0.19 13.55 12.30
N GLY A 44 -0.88 12.92 12.79
CA GLY A 44 -1.13 11.51 12.49
C GLY A 44 -2.23 10.92 13.35
N GLY A 45 -2.35 9.60 13.22
CA GLY A 45 -3.35 8.79 13.91
C GLY A 45 -3.69 7.58 13.06
N PHE A 46 -4.33 6.61 13.67
CA PHE A 46 -4.77 5.39 13.02
C PHE A 46 -6.01 4.84 13.75
N TYR A 47 -6.68 3.91 13.11
CA TYR A 47 -7.75 3.14 13.72
C TYR A 47 -7.19 1.80 14.23
N THR A 48 -7.53 1.42 15.45
CA THR A 48 -7.30 0.05 15.91
C THR A 48 -8.22 -0.90 15.14
N GLN A 49 -7.88 -2.19 15.14
CA GLN A 49 -8.76 -3.18 14.50
C GLN A 49 -10.14 -3.22 15.14
N GLU A 50 -10.20 -3.02 16.45
CA GLU A 50 -11.45 -2.97 17.22
C GLU A 50 -12.31 -1.77 16.81
N GLN A 51 -11.73 -0.57 16.67
CA GLN A 51 -12.42 0.62 16.18
C GLN A 51 -12.93 0.42 14.74
N ALA A 52 -12.11 -0.17 13.88
CA ALA A 52 -12.52 -0.45 12.50
C ALA A 52 -13.69 -1.44 12.45
N LYS A 53 -13.68 -2.49 13.26
CA LYS A 53 -14.79 -3.46 13.37
C LYS A 53 -16.07 -2.81 13.90
N GLU A 54 -15.95 -1.89 14.87
CA GLU A 54 -17.09 -1.12 15.39
C GLU A 54 -17.71 -0.26 14.29
N ILE A 55 -16.90 0.44 13.50
CA ILE A 55 -17.36 1.25 12.36
C ILE A 55 -18.05 0.37 11.31
N VAL A 56 -17.47 -0.78 10.97
CA VAL A 56 -18.05 -1.75 10.03
C VAL A 56 -19.41 -2.25 10.53
N LYS A 57 -19.52 -2.59 11.81
CA LYS A 57 -20.77 -2.99 12.45
C LYS A 57 -21.81 -1.88 12.38
N TYR A 58 -21.45 -0.66 12.78
CA TYR A 58 -22.32 0.52 12.74
C TYR A 58 -22.86 0.81 11.34
N ALA A 59 -21.99 0.71 10.32
CA ALA A 59 -22.37 0.84 8.92
C ALA A 59 -23.33 -0.27 8.48
N GLY A 60 -23.05 -1.53 8.84
CA GLY A 60 -23.87 -2.69 8.50
C GLY A 60 -25.30 -2.61 9.05
N GLU A 61 -25.47 -2.10 10.27
CA GLU A 61 -26.77 -1.83 10.87
C GLU A 61 -27.62 -0.79 10.08
N ARG A 62 -26.95 -0.08 9.16
CA ARG A 62 -27.55 0.95 8.27
C ARG A 62 -27.51 0.54 6.80
N TYR A 63 -27.32 -0.75 6.54
CA TYR A 63 -27.24 -1.32 5.19
C TYR A 63 -26.11 -0.72 4.32
N ILE A 64 -25.02 -0.25 4.95
CA ILE A 64 -23.83 0.27 4.27
C ILE A 64 -22.74 -0.79 4.34
N THR A 65 -22.23 -1.19 3.18
CA THR A 65 -21.05 -2.05 3.09
C THR A 65 -19.80 -1.19 3.04
N VAL A 66 -18.88 -1.37 4.00
CA VAL A 66 -17.59 -0.70 3.99
C VAL A 66 -16.60 -1.54 3.18
N ILE A 67 -16.16 -1.01 2.06
CA ILE A 67 -15.10 -1.60 1.24
C ILE A 67 -13.76 -0.98 1.68
N PRO A 68 -12.80 -1.76 2.24
CA PRO A 68 -11.50 -1.24 2.58
C PRO A 68 -10.65 -1.03 1.33
N GLU A 69 -9.82 0.01 1.35
CA GLU A 69 -8.82 0.24 0.33
C GLU A 69 -7.43 0.25 0.97
N VAL A 70 -6.59 -0.64 0.46
CA VAL A 70 -5.15 -0.71 0.73
C VAL A 70 -4.46 -0.55 -0.61
N ASP A 71 -3.93 0.62 -0.86
CA ASP A 71 -3.30 0.92 -2.14
C ASP A 71 -1.94 0.24 -2.26
N LEU A 72 -1.68 -0.34 -3.44
CA LEU A 72 -0.45 -1.04 -3.76
C LEU A 72 -0.20 -1.07 -5.28
N PRO A 73 1.02 -1.12 -5.74
CA PRO A 73 2.28 -1.05 -5.00
C PRO A 73 2.79 0.38 -4.80
N GLY A 74 2.09 1.39 -5.32
CA GLY A 74 2.28 2.82 -5.10
C GLY A 74 1.70 3.27 -3.76
N HIS A 75 1.84 4.55 -3.44
CA HIS A 75 1.30 5.19 -2.23
C HIS A 75 1.67 4.47 -0.93
N MET A 76 2.93 3.98 -0.86
CA MET A 76 3.45 3.15 0.22
C MET A 76 4.60 3.79 1.00
N LEU A 77 4.87 5.10 0.84
CA LEU A 77 5.96 5.76 1.58
C LEU A 77 5.82 5.65 3.09
N ALA A 78 4.60 5.71 3.62
CA ALA A 78 4.36 5.51 5.05
C ALA A 78 4.77 4.10 5.51
N ALA A 79 4.47 3.08 4.71
CA ALA A 79 4.91 1.71 4.99
C ALA A 79 6.43 1.55 4.83
N LEU A 80 7.02 2.19 3.81
CA LEU A 80 8.47 2.18 3.58
C LEU A 80 9.23 2.93 4.66
N ALA A 81 8.69 4.01 5.22
CA ALA A 81 9.27 4.69 6.38
C ALA A 81 9.34 3.77 7.61
N ALA A 82 8.33 2.92 7.79
CA ALA A 82 8.28 1.94 8.87
C ALA A 82 9.17 0.71 8.62
N TYR A 83 9.27 0.25 7.37
CA TYR A 83 9.97 -0.95 6.92
C TYR A 83 10.77 -0.69 5.65
N PRO A 84 11.90 0.03 5.74
CA PRO A 84 12.64 0.51 4.57
C PRO A 84 13.22 -0.63 3.71
N GLU A 85 13.44 -1.80 4.26
CA GLU A 85 13.90 -2.98 3.54
C GLU A 85 12.92 -3.49 2.48
N MET A 86 11.66 -3.02 2.51
CA MET A 86 10.63 -3.36 1.52
C MET A 86 10.69 -2.48 0.27
N GLY A 87 11.45 -1.40 0.30
CA GLY A 87 11.70 -0.54 -0.86
C GLY A 87 12.88 -1.00 -1.71
N CYS A 88 12.97 -0.47 -2.92
CA CYS A 88 14.05 -0.82 -3.86
C CYS A 88 15.41 -0.30 -3.43
N THR A 89 15.48 0.85 -2.75
CA THR A 89 16.72 1.50 -2.31
C THR A 89 17.12 1.13 -0.88
N GLY A 90 16.19 0.59 -0.08
CA GLY A 90 16.42 0.28 1.32
C GLY A 90 16.35 1.48 2.25
N GLY A 91 15.93 2.63 1.74
CA GLY A 91 15.77 3.87 2.51
C GLY A 91 17.04 4.72 2.64
N PRO A 92 17.04 5.71 3.54
CA PRO A 92 15.93 6.04 4.42
C PRO A 92 14.71 6.62 3.66
N TYR A 93 13.50 6.40 4.20
CA TYR A 93 12.27 7.00 3.72
C TYR A 93 11.60 7.77 4.84
N GLU A 94 10.81 8.77 4.51
CA GLU A 94 9.96 9.52 5.45
C GLU A 94 8.48 9.33 5.13
N VAL A 95 7.63 9.45 6.14
CA VAL A 95 6.19 9.59 5.93
C VAL A 95 5.97 10.94 5.25
N CYS A 96 5.37 10.94 4.07
CA CYS A 96 5.36 12.09 3.20
C CYS A 96 4.58 13.28 3.83
N PRO A 97 5.15 14.48 3.89
CA PRO A 97 4.44 15.64 4.46
C PRO A 97 3.56 16.36 3.43
N ARG A 98 3.57 15.94 2.18
CA ARG A 98 2.84 16.53 1.04
C ARG A 98 2.19 15.44 0.20
N TRP A 99 1.20 15.80 -0.59
CA TRP A 99 0.60 14.89 -1.56
C TRP A 99 1.35 14.91 -2.90
N GLY A 100 1.16 13.87 -3.69
CA GLY A 100 1.80 13.73 -5.00
C GLY A 100 2.00 12.28 -5.41
N VAL A 101 2.67 12.08 -6.53
CA VAL A 101 3.09 10.77 -7.05
C VAL A 101 4.58 10.63 -6.81
N PHE A 102 4.99 9.59 -6.09
CA PHE A 102 6.37 9.40 -5.66
C PHE A 102 7.01 8.18 -6.30
N GLU A 103 8.31 8.27 -6.61
CA GLU A 103 9.04 7.19 -7.27
C GLU A 103 9.28 5.97 -6.38
N ASP A 104 9.30 6.17 -5.07
CA ASP A 104 9.56 5.11 -4.11
C ASP A 104 8.27 4.33 -3.81
N VAL A 105 8.17 3.18 -4.45
CA VAL A 105 7.08 2.22 -4.34
C VAL A 105 7.62 0.90 -3.77
N LEU A 106 6.74 -0.03 -3.40
CA LEU A 106 7.16 -1.35 -2.93
C LEU A 106 8.06 -2.07 -3.94
N CYS A 107 9.09 -2.74 -3.43
CA CYS A 107 9.99 -3.56 -4.23
C CYS A 107 9.35 -4.92 -4.53
N ILE A 108 8.68 -5.07 -5.67
CA ILE A 108 7.99 -6.30 -6.05
C ILE A 108 8.95 -7.47 -6.35
N GLY A 109 10.23 -7.17 -6.61
CA GLY A 109 11.28 -8.17 -6.69
C GLY A 109 11.69 -8.78 -5.34
N ASN A 110 11.32 -8.13 -4.23
CA ASN A 110 11.63 -8.58 -2.88
C ASN A 110 10.48 -9.45 -2.34
N GLU A 111 10.77 -10.72 -2.04
CA GLU A 111 9.73 -11.63 -1.52
C GLU A 111 9.17 -11.18 -0.17
N LYS A 112 9.98 -10.51 0.66
CA LYS A 112 9.49 -9.93 1.92
C LYS A 112 8.39 -8.88 1.70
N SER A 113 8.49 -8.10 0.63
CA SER A 113 7.46 -7.11 0.29
C SER A 113 6.17 -7.77 -0.18
N MET A 114 6.27 -8.87 -0.91
CA MET A 114 5.10 -9.66 -1.30
C MET A 114 4.44 -10.33 -0.09
N GLN A 115 5.23 -10.91 0.80
CA GLN A 115 4.73 -11.50 2.05
C GLN A 115 4.08 -10.45 2.96
N PHE A 116 4.66 -9.25 3.03
CA PHE A 116 4.06 -8.12 3.75
C PHE A 116 2.66 -7.80 3.23
N LEU A 117 2.49 -7.70 1.91
CA LEU A 117 1.17 -7.44 1.32
C LEU A 117 0.17 -8.57 1.63
N GLU A 118 0.60 -9.82 1.55
CA GLU A 118 -0.24 -10.97 1.85
C GLU A 118 -0.68 -10.98 3.32
N ASP A 119 0.22 -10.67 4.24
CA ASP A 119 -0.06 -10.58 5.68
C ASP A 119 -1.01 -9.42 6.01
N VAL A 120 -0.79 -8.25 5.38
CA VAL A 120 -1.70 -7.10 5.53
C VAL A 120 -3.10 -7.46 5.05
N MET A 121 -3.22 -8.06 3.87
CA MET A 121 -4.51 -8.47 3.32
C MET A 121 -5.20 -9.53 4.20
N ALA A 122 -4.45 -10.43 4.83
CA ALA A 122 -5.02 -11.41 5.76
C ALA A 122 -5.71 -10.72 6.95
N GLU A 123 -5.07 -9.71 7.56
CA GLU A 123 -5.68 -8.97 8.67
C GLU A 123 -6.84 -8.07 8.19
N ILE A 124 -6.74 -7.46 7.02
CA ILE A 124 -7.82 -6.63 6.44
C ILE A 124 -9.10 -7.44 6.22
N ILE A 125 -9.02 -8.64 5.67
CA ILE A 125 -10.22 -9.48 5.46
C ILE A 125 -10.84 -10.00 6.75
N ASP A 126 -10.09 -10.05 7.85
CA ASP A 126 -10.62 -10.39 9.18
C ASP A 126 -11.38 -9.23 9.82
N ILE A 127 -11.05 -7.99 9.42
CA ILE A 127 -11.71 -6.77 9.91
C ILE A 127 -12.96 -6.47 9.08
N PHE A 128 -12.84 -6.57 7.74
CA PHE A 128 -13.85 -6.14 6.79
C PHE A 128 -14.55 -7.35 6.12
N PRO A 129 -15.85 -7.56 6.37
CA PRO A 129 -16.59 -8.67 5.79
C PRO A 129 -16.99 -8.44 4.31
N SER A 130 -16.65 -7.29 3.74
CA SER A 130 -16.96 -6.95 2.34
C SER A 130 -16.49 -8.02 1.37
N LYS A 131 -17.32 -8.35 0.39
CA LYS A 131 -16.96 -9.21 -0.72
C LYS A 131 -15.81 -8.62 -1.54
N TYR A 132 -15.76 -7.31 -1.64
CA TYR A 132 -14.77 -6.57 -2.42
C TYR A 132 -13.71 -5.96 -1.51
N ILE A 133 -12.46 -6.04 -1.96
CA ILE A 133 -11.31 -5.37 -1.36
C ILE A 133 -10.69 -4.51 -2.45
N HIS A 134 -10.57 -3.22 -2.19
CA HIS A 134 -9.92 -2.30 -3.12
C HIS A 134 -8.42 -2.33 -2.89
N ILE A 135 -7.65 -2.60 -3.94
CA ILE A 135 -6.18 -2.76 -3.86
C ILE A 135 -5.43 -1.64 -4.59
N GLY A 136 -6.09 -0.54 -4.89
CA GLY A 136 -5.50 0.61 -5.59
C GLY A 136 -5.01 0.25 -6.98
N GLY A 137 -3.74 0.46 -7.23
CA GLY A 137 -3.05 0.09 -8.47
C GLY A 137 -2.64 1.29 -9.32
N ASP A 138 -3.05 2.48 -8.93
CA ASP A 138 -2.75 3.72 -9.61
C ASP A 138 -1.37 4.28 -9.24
N GLU A 139 -0.95 5.24 -10.00
CA GLU A 139 0.18 6.14 -9.75
C GLU A 139 1.46 5.48 -9.21
N ALA A 140 1.76 4.25 -9.67
CA ALA A 140 2.97 3.52 -9.28
C ALA A 140 4.10 3.69 -10.33
N PRO A 141 5.03 4.65 -10.17
CA PRO A 141 6.13 4.86 -11.11
C PRO A 141 7.06 3.65 -11.19
N ARG A 142 7.50 3.31 -12.42
CA ARG A 142 8.39 2.16 -12.68
C ARG A 142 9.87 2.52 -12.52
N THR A 143 10.20 3.75 -12.19
CA THR A 143 11.57 4.30 -12.17
C THR A 143 12.51 3.46 -11.29
N ARG A 144 12.07 3.13 -10.09
CA ARG A 144 12.89 2.32 -9.17
C ARG A 144 13.04 0.87 -9.65
N TRP A 145 11.96 0.27 -10.16
CA TRP A 145 12.01 -1.13 -10.62
C TRP A 145 12.95 -1.34 -11.80
N LYS A 146 13.04 -0.38 -12.72
CA LYS A 146 13.97 -0.44 -13.87
C LYS A 146 15.43 -0.59 -13.45
N LYS A 147 15.80 -0.02 -12.30
CA LYS A 147 17.17 -0.02 -11.77
C LYS A 147 17.39 -1.02 -10.64
N CYS A 148 16.32 -1.62 -10.10
CA CYS A 148 16.40 -2.52 -8.96
C CYS A 148 16.80 -3.94 -9.37
N PRO A 149 17.94 -4.47 -8.90
CA PRO A 149 18.38 -5.83 -9.26
C PRO A 149 17.36 -6.91 -8.88
N LYS A 150 16.67 -6.76 -7.76
CA LYS A 150 15.63 -7.71 -7.29
C LYS A 150 14.43 -7.71 -8.23
N CYS A 151 13.93 -6.51 -8.62
CA CYS A 151 12.82 -6.39 -9.56
C CYS A 151 13.18 -6.95 -10.93
N GLN A 152 14.37 -6.66 -11.44
CA GLN A 152 14.86 -7.19 -12.70
C GLN A 152 15.08 -8.71 -12.65
N ALA A 153 15.51 -9.25 -11.50
CA ALA A 153 15.60 -10.70 -11.32
C ALA A 153 14.20 -11.34 -11.33
N ARG A 154 13.22 -10.77 -10.65
CA ARG A 154 11.82 -11.24 -10.67
C ARG A 154 11.24 -11.24 -12.08
N ILE A 155 11.42 -10.16 -12.83
CA ILE A 155 10.99 -10.07 -14.23
C ILE A 155 11.54 -11.22 -15.06
N ARG A 156 12.83 -11.56 -14.91
CA ARG A 156 13.44 -12.68 -15.65
C ARG A 156 12.90 -14.04 -15.19
N THR A 157 12.79 -14.26 -13.88
CA THR A 157 12.33 -15.53 -13.31
C THR A 157 10.88 -15.83 -13.70
N GLU A 158 10.02 -14.81 -13.62
CA GLU A 158 8.60 -14.93 -13.98
C GLU A 158 8.35 -14.78 -15.50
N LYS A 159 9.42 -14.60 -16.28
CA LYS A 159 9.35 -14.43 -17.75
C LYS A 159 8.40 -13.32 -18.19
N LEU A 160 8.39 -12.22 -17.43
CA LEU A 160 7.54 -11.06 -17.71
C LEU A 160 8.10 -10.30 -18.91
N LYS A 161 7.43 -10.43 -20.05
CA LYS A 161 7.89 -9.84 -21.31
C LYS A 161 7.10 -8.58 -21.63
N ALA A 162 7.83 -7.57 -22.08
CA ALA A 162 7.21 -6.40 -22.72
C ALA A 162 6.45 -6.80 -23.99
N ASP A 163 5.41 -6.04 -24.30
CA ASP A 163 4.69 -6.15 -25.55
C ASP A 163 4.51 -4.76 -26.19
N LYS A 164 3.65 -4.65 -27.19
CA LYS A 164 3.39 -3.40 -27.91
C LYS A 164 2.94 -2.24 -27.01
N ASN A 165 2.23 -2.57 -25.93
CA ASN A 165 1.54 -1.58 -25.09
C ASN A 165 2.12 -1.49 -23.68
N HIS A 166 2.92 -2.47 -23.25
CA HIS A 166 3.36 -2.58 -21.86
C HIS A 166 4.84 -2.94 -21.76
N THR A 167 5.52 -2.29 -20.84
CA THR A 167 6.90 -2.64 -20.46
C THR A 167 6.94 -3.91 -19.59
N ALA A 168 8.13 -4.47 -19.37
CA ALA A 168 8.31 -5.58 -18.45
C ALA A 168 7.98 -5.17 -17.00
N GLU A 169 8.21 -3.92 -16.65
CA GLU A 169 7.85 -3.34 -15.34
C GLU A 169 6.33 -3.17 -15.16
N ASP A 170 5.58 -2.86 -16.22
CA ASP A 170 4.12 -2.89 -16.18
C ASP A 170 3.62 -4.31 -15.91
N ARG A 171 4.26 -5.31 -16.53
CA ARG A 171 3.97 -6.73 -16.25
C ARG A 171 4.36 -7.14 -14.83
N LEU A 172 5.39 -6.52 -14.24
CA LEU A 172 5.75 -6.72 -12.84
C LEU A 172 4.65 -6.20 -11.90
N GLN A 173 4.03 -5.08 -12.21
CA GLN A 173 2.84 -4.64 -11.45
C GLN A 173 1.69 -5.64 -11.61
N SER A 174 1.40 -6.08 -12.83
CA SER A 174 0.35 -7.09 -13.08
C SER A 174 0.63 -8.38 -12.29
N TYR A 175 1.89 -8.80 -12.19
CA TYR A 175 2.29 -9.93 -11.36
C TYR A 175 1.93 -9.72 -9.89
N CYS A 176 2.24 -8.54 -9.33
CA CYS A 176 1.87 -8.18 -7.96
C CYS A 176 0.36 -8.27 -7.75
N MET A 177 -0.41 -7.57 -8.59
CA MET A 177 -1.87 -7.53 -8.51
C MET A 177 -2.48 -8.93 -8.61
N THR A 178 -2.04 -9.75 -9.58
CA THR A 178 -2.52 -11.12 -9.77
C THR A 178 -2.21 -12.02 -8.56
N ARG A 179 -1.06 -11.83 -7.92
CA ARG A 179 -0.71 -12.61 -6.73
C ARG A 179 -1.64 -12.29 -5.55
N ILE A 180 -1.93 -11.01 -5.32
CA ILE A 180 -2.87 -10.57 -4.29
C ILE A 180 -4.30 -10.98 -4.64
N GLU A 181 -4.70 -10.87 -5.91
CA GLU A 181 -5.99 -11.36 -6.40
C GLU A 181 -6.20 -12.84 -6.09
N LYS A 182 -5.22 -13.70 -6.42
CA LYS A 182 -5.28 -15.13 -6.13
C LYS A 182 -5.45 -15.42 -4.65
N LEU A 183 -4.70 -14.69 -3.79
CA LEU A 183 -4.85 -14.82 -2.34
C LEU A 183 -6.27 -14.46 -1.91
N LEU A 184 -6.78 -13.31 -2.30
CA LEU A 184 -8.10 -12.83 -1.91
C LEU A 184 -9.22 -13.72 -2.46
N ASN A 185 -9.11 -14.18 -3.70
CA ASN A 185 -10.05 -15.14 -4.30
C ASN A 185 -10.07 -16.47 -3.53
N SER A 186 -8.93 -16.97 -3.06
CA SER A 186 -8.85 -18.19 -2.24
C SER A 186 -9.58 -18.03 -0.88
N LYS A 187 -9.80 -16.80 -0.45
CA LYS A 187 -10.54 -16.44 0.76
C LYS A 187 -11.99 -16.00 0.46
N GLY A 188 -12.48 -16.21 -0.75
CA GLY A 188 -13.84 -15.85 -1.16
C GLY A 188 -14.05 -14.35 -1.37
N ARG A 189 -12.98 -13.58 -1.52
CA ARG A 189 -13.03 -12.14 -1.80
C ARG A 189 -12.73 -11.85 -3.25
N GLN A 190 -13.12 -10.69 -3.74
CA GLN A 190 -12.82 -10.19 -5.07
C GLN A 190 -12.09 -8.85 -4.96
N ILE A 191 -11.20 -8.57 -5.91
CA ILE A 191 -10.51 -7.29 -5.97
C ILE A 191 -11.30 -6.27 -6.80
N ILE A 192 -11.12 -5.01 -6.45
CA ILE A 192 -11.37 -3.85 -7.30
C ILE A 192 -10.14 -2.93 -7.24
N GLY A 193 -9.94 -2.10 -8.25
CA GLY A 193 -8.82 -1.19 -8.33
C GLY A 193 -9.01 -0.15 -9.42
N TRP A 194 -8.03 0.70 -9.58
CA TRP A 194 -7.97 1.76 -10.59
C TRP A 194 -7.51 1.25 -11.94
#